data_6c8a3767408dbcaf540bb46dbb372809
#
_entry.id   6c8a3767408dbcaf540bb46dbb372809
#
_cell.length_a   1.000
_cell.length_b   1.000
_cell.length_c   1.000
_cell.angle_alpha   90.00
_cell.angle_beta   90.00
_cell.angle_gamma   90.00
#
_symmetry.space_group_name_H-M   'P 1'
#
loop_
_entity.id
_entity.type
_entity.pdbx_description
1 polymer ?
#
loop_
_entity_poly.entity_id
_entity_poly.type
_entity_poly.pdbx_seq_one_letter_code
_entity_poly.pdbx_strand_id
1 'polypeptide(L)'
;DYQFKMIASTAFPTEAELVSFFGTFYSISGAASIIMQFFITGPILSRYGILIGLLALPFFLIAGSASLLIAPVLMSASIAKFSDQTFKFTINSSSLELLWLPVPANVRKSIKPQITGTVKSIAEGIAGLITFLLVKIIALQYLSIISLASIAVWVFTAIRVKTGYVTQLQSAIAKRQIDFEELNVDVQDAAMVQTIEKTLSSEDEIQQLFALEIIEGLPLSSWKKSINRLFAEGSADVRKRILSMAWDEELILSNEDIIAAMKKDDAISAEAIMVVGRRKLATVLPDLEPLLTHEQEETRAAAAASILLIDKGATDQAKSILIEMLEGADESTQAIALNRLVDNKNILTQDKLISFLYNDGYLISNVALSIAEKRQNPELIPAIISNLSLPKTSLQARQSLKKFSTDLILESFQNLFSDPDLKRKLRLGIIRTLREYPNDDSINLLLTQLNREDQDVYNEVVDSLLAIARIHPIDEEKKEEIAQEIRAMAHKVYALNEAIHLTPEDENKFFLQDHLNN
;
A
#
# COMPACT_ATOMS: atom_id res chain seq x y z
N ASP A 1 -11.13 -28.80 23.10
CA ASP A 1 -10.88 -28.17 24.39
C ASP A 1 -11.61 -28.88 25.55
N TYR A 2 -12.92 -29.18 25.42
CA TYR A 2 -13.71 -29.84 26.43
C TYR A 2 -13.14 -31.22 26.83
N GLN A 3 -12.86 -32.09 25.84
CA GLN A 3 -12.28 -33.41 26.10
C GLN A 3 -10.94 -33.33 26.83
N PHE A 4 -10.07 -32.40 26.46
CA PHE A 4 -8.79 -32.19 27.13
C PHE A 4 -8.95 -31.85 28.61
N LYS A 5 -9.85 -30.89 28.92
CA LYS A 5 -10.10 -30.47 30.31
C LYS A 5 -10.69 -31.61 31.16
N MET A 6 -11.63 -32.37 30.58
CA MET A 6 -12.26 -33.51 31.30
C MET A 6 -11.26 -34.65 31.55
N ILE A 7 -10.42 -34.98 30.58
CA ILE A 7 -9.40 -36.02 30.76
C ILE A 7 -8.33 -35.56 31.77
N ALA A 8 -7.92 -34.30 31.69
CA ALA A 8 -6.98 -33.73 32.66
C ALA A 8 -7.54 -33.74 34.11
N SER A 9 -8.80 -33.35 34.30
CA SER A 9 -9.43 -33.39 35.64
C SER A 9 -9.57 -34.80 36.19
N THR A 10 -9.66 -35.79 35.32
CA THR A 10 -9.66 -37.20 35.75
C THR A 10 -8.26 -37.70 36.11
N ALA A 11 -7.23 -37.19 35.44
CA ALA A 11 -5.84 -37.57 35.66
C ALA A 11 -5.22 -36.86 36.89
N PHE A 12 -5.70 -35.67 37.22
CA PHE A 12 -5.23 -34.83 38.34
C PHE A 12 -6.40 -34.49 39.27
N PRO A 13 -6.65 -35.30 40.31
CA PRO A 13 -7.82 -35.17 41.16
C PRO A 13 -7.80 -33.92 42.07
N THR A 14 -6.62 -33.36 42.37
CA THR A 14 -6.52 -32.17 43.23
C THR A 14 -6.43 -30.90 42.39
N GLU A 15 -7.05 -29.82 42.86
CA GLU A 15 -7.01 -28.52 42.18
C GLU A 15 -5.57 -28.01 42.00
N ALA A 16 -4.70 -28.23 43.00
CA ALA A 16 -3.30 -27.80 42.95
C ALA A 16 -2.52 -28.51 41.81
N GLU A 17 -2.69 -29.82 41.67
CA GLU A 17 -2.06 -30.58 40.59
C GLU A 17 -2.60 -30.19 39.21
N LEU A 18 -3.91 -29.98 39.09
CA LEU A 18 -4.56 -29.57 37.87
C LEU A 18 -4.10 -28.16 37.40
N VAL A 19 -4.02 -27.22 38.33
CA VAL A 19 -3.50 -25.86 38.07
C VAL A 19 -2.03 -25.91 37.67
N SER A 20 -1.21 -26.71 38.35
CA SER A 20 0.20 -26.89 38.03
C SER A 20 0.39 -27.49 36.63
N PHE A 21 -0.41 -28.51 36.28
CA PHE A 21 -0.41 -29.13 34.96
C PHE A 21 -0.77 -28.13 33.86
N PHE A 22 -1.89 -27.40 34.01
CA PHE A 22 -2.29 -26.40 33.02
C PHE A 22 -1.28 -25.26 32.89
N GLY A 23 -0.73 -24.77 34.02
CA GLY A 23 0.32 -23.74 34.03
C GLY A 23 1.53 -24.17 33.22
N THR A 24 2.04 -25.38 33.48
CA THR A 24 3.18 -25.96 32.74
C THR A 24 2.84 -26.17 31.27
N PHE A 25 1.69 -26.78 30.98
CA PHE A 25 1.24 -27.07 29.63
C PHE A 25 1.12 -25.81 28.74
N TYR A 26 0.44 -24.76 29.25
CA TYR A 26 0.27 -23.52 28.52
C TYR A 26 1.57 -22.71 28.40
N SER A 27 2.46 -22.78 29.37
CA SER A 27 3.80 -22.17 29.28
C SER A 27 4.63 -22.80 28.16
N ILE A 28 4.67 -24.13 28.10
CA ILE A 28 5.38 -24.86 27.04
C ILE A 28 4.74 -24.58 25.67
N SER A 29 3.41 -24.61 25.57
CA SER A 29 2.68 -24.32 24.33
C SER A 29 2.92 -22.87 23.88
N GLY A 30 2.97 -21.91 24.81
CA GLY A 30 3.28 -20.51 24.50
C GLY A 30 4.70 -20.33 23.98
N ALA A 31 5.69 -20.95 24.63
CA ALA A 31 7.08 -20.92 24.14
C ALA A 31 7.21 -21.56 22.74
N ALA A 32 6.57 -22.69 22.52
CA ALA A 32 6.52 -23.34 21.21
C ALA A 32 5.87 -22.45 20.16
N SER A 33 4.80 -21.72 20.50
CA SER A 33 4.15 -20.78 19.58
C SER A 33 5.06 -19.63 19.18
N ILE A 34 5.86 -19.10 20.10
CA ILE A 34 6.86 -18.06 19.82
C ILE A 34 7.90 -18.59 18.83
N ILE A 35 8.47 -19.76 19.09
CA ILE A 35 9.46 -20.39 18.20
C ILE A 35 8.84 -20.64 16.81
N MET A 36 7.62 -21.17 16.77
CA MET A 36 6.90 -21.44 15.53
C MET A 36 6.67 -20.13 14.73
N GLN A 37 6.24 -19.06 15.37
CA GLN A 37 5.94 -17.78 14.73
C GLN A 37 7.19 -17.16 14.10
N PHE A 38 8.31 -17.12 14.85
CA PHE A 38 9.52 -16.42 14.37
C PHE A 38 10.36 -17.24 13.39
N PHE A 39 10.42 -18.56 13.54
CA PHE A 39 11.38 -19.37 12.79
C PHE A 39 10.75 -20.30 11.76
N ILE A 40 9.46 -20.64 11.88
CA ILE A 40 8.84 -21.69 11.08
C ILE A 40 7.72 -21.16 10.18
N THR A 41 6.90 -20.22 10.68
CA THR A 41 5.72 -19.74 9.96
C THR A 41 6.09 -19.06 8.64
N GLY A 42 7.02 -18.10 8.65
CA GLY A 42 7.49 -17.40 7.44
C GLY A 42 8.05 -18.36 6.39
N PRO A 43 9.08 -19.18 6.70
CA PRO A 43 9.64 -20.16 5.77
C PRO A 43 8.63 -21.18 5.20
N ILE A 44 7.63 -21.61 5.98
CA ILE A 44 6.59 -22.51 5.46
C ILE A 44 5.69 -21.78 4.46
N LEU A 45 5.23 -20.58 4.79
CA LEU A 45 4.33 -19.83 3.91
C LEU A 45 5.03 -19.41 2.61
N SER A 46 6.29 -18.93 2.71
CA SER A 46 7.06 -18.53 1.53
C SER A 46 7.40 -19.70 0.59
N ARG A 47 7.71 -20.88 1.15
CA ARG A 47 8.12 -22.02 0.32
C ARG A 47 6.96 -22.87 -0.19
N TYR A 48 5.91 -23.04 0.61
CA TYR A 48 4.83 -23.99 0.32
C TYR A 48 3.48 -23.30 0.07
N GLY A 49 3.40 -21.99 0.33
CA GLY A 49 2.24 -21.15 0.06
C GLY A 49 1.09 -21.30 1.05
N ILE A 50 0.08 -20.47 0.86
CA ILE A 50 -1.06 -20.29 1.76
C ILE A 50 -1.87 -21.58 2.01
N LEU A 51 -1.97 -22.48 1.01
CA LEU A 51 -2.74 -23.73 1.18
C LEU A 51 -2.14 -24.62 2.26
N ILE A 52 -0.81 -24.80 2.26
CA ILE A 52 -0.13 -25.60 3.27
C ILE A 52 -0.30 -24.97 4.65
N GLY A 53 -0.21 -23.62 4.72
CA GLY A 53 -0.49 -22.90 5.96
C GLY A 53 -1.91 -23.10 6.50
N LEU A 54 -2.93 -23.05 5.63
CA LEU A 54 -4.33 -23.30 6.01
C LEU A 54 -4.61 -24.76 6.37
N LEU A 55 -3.88 -25.73 5.80
CA LEU A 55 -4.06 -27.16 6.05
C LEU A 55 -3.22 -27.67 7.23
N ALA A 56 -2.20 -26.94 7.68
CA ALA A 56 -1.34 -27.36 8.77
C ALA A 56 -2.14 -27.65 10.05
N LEU A 57 -2.95 -26.69 10.51
CA LEU A 57 -3.76 -26.88 11.71
C LEU A 57 -4.79 -28.01 11.58
N PRO A 58 -5.62 -28.09 10.53
CA PRO A 58 -6.52 -29.24 10.29
C PRO A 58 -5.81 -30.57 10.31
N PHE A 59 -4.64 -30.70 9.68
CA PHE A 59 -3.88 -31.96 9.65
C PHE A 59 -3.52 -32.46 11.06
N PHE A 60 -2.97 -31.59 11.89
CA PHE A 60 -2.61 -31.97 13.26
C PHE A 60 -3.84 -32.21 14.14
N LEU A 61 -4.94 -31.47 13.92
CA LEU A 61 -6.20 -31.70 14.62
C LEU A 61 -6.86 -33.04 14.21
N ILE A 62 -6.75 -33.48 12.96
CA ILE A 62 -7.18 -34.82 12.53
C ILE A 62 -6.40 -35.87 13.32
N ALA A 63 -5.08 -35.79 13.34
CA ALA A 63 -4.24 -36.73 14.06
C ALA A 63 -4.57 -36.76 15.56
N GLY A 64 -4.74 -35.58 16.18
CA GLY A 64 -5.12 -35.47 17.59
C GLY A 64 -6.52 -36.00 17.89
N SER A 65 -7.52 -35.71 17.04
CA SER A 65 -8.90 -36.18 17.23
C SER A 65 -9.02 -37.70 16.99
N ALA A 66 -8.28 -38.24 16.02
CA ALA A 66 -8.22 -39.66 15.76
C ALA A 66 -7.54 -40.42 16.92
N SER A 67 -6.46 -39.90 17.47
CA SER A 67 -5.80 -40.50 18.64
C SER A 67 -6.69 -40.50 19.88
N LEU A 68 -7.48 -39.42 20.10
CA LEU A 68 -8.47 -39.35 21.18
C LEU A 68 -9.63 -40.34 21.01
N LEU A 69 -10.03 -40.63 19.77
CA LEU A 69 -11.08 -41.61 19.46
C LEU A 69 -10.62 -43.03 19.79
N ILE A 70 -9.34 -43.33 19.48
CA ILE A 70 -8.74 -44.67 19.68
C ILE A 70 -8.36 -44.88 21.16
N ALA A 71 -7.70 -43.90 21.76
CA ALA A 71 -7.20 -43.95 23.12
C ALA A 71 -7.45 -42.61 23.84
N PRO A 72 -8.54 -42.45 24.59
CA PRO A 72 -8.88 -41.21 25.29
C PRO A 72 -8.06 -41.05 26.59
N VAL A 73 -6.74 -40.92 26.42
CA VAL A 73 -5.77 -40.74 27.50
C VAL A 73 -5.23 -39.29 27.53
N LEU A 74 -4.62 -38.90 28.65
CA LEU A 74 -4.07 -37.55 28.82
C LEU A 74 -3.07 -37.17 27.71
N MET A 75 -2.25 -38.11 27.25
CA MET A 75 -1.25 -37.86 26.22
C MET A 75 -1.89 -37.48 24.89
N SER A 76 -2.89 -38.23 24.43
CA SER A 76 -3.60 -37.92 23.15
C SER A 76 -4.37 -36.61 23.23
N ALA A 77 -4.98 -36.33 24.40
CA ALA A 77 -5.65 -35.05 24.64
C ALA A 77 -4.67 -33.86 24.66
N SER A 78 -3.50 -34.05 25.26
CA SER A 78 -2.44 -33.05 25.29
C SER A 78 -1.84 -32.75 23.92
N ILE A 79 -1.60 -33.77 23.08
CA ILE A 79 -1.12 -33.60 21.70
C ILE A 79 -2.14 -32.83 20.86
N ALA A 80 -3.42 -33.19 20.94
CA ALA A 80 -4.47 -32.48 20.22
C ALA A 80 -4.57 -31.00 20.65
N LYS A 81 -4.52 -30.75 21.98
CA LYS A 81 -4.60 -29.37 22.53
C LYS A 81 -3.36 -28.56 22.24
N PHE A 82 -2.17 -29.17 22.31
CA PHE A 82 -0.91 -28.51 21.95
C PHE A 82 -0.92 -28.08 20.48
N SER A 83 -1.38 -28.95 19.58
CA SER A 83 -1.51 -28.63 18.17
C SER A 83 -2.48 -27.48 17.92
N ASP A 84 -3.66 -27.50 18.56
CA ASP A 84 -4.62 -26.39 18.49
C ASP A 84 -3.99 -25.07 18.97
N GLN A 85 -3.34 -25.10 20.13
CA GLN A 85 -2.77 -23.88 20.75
C GLN A 85 -1.61 -23.30 19.91
N THR A 86 -0.73 -24.16 19.42
CA THR A 86 0.47 -23.73 18.70
C THR A 86 0.18 -23.30 17.27
N PHE A 87 -0.52 -24.10 16.47
CA PHE A 87 -0.73 -23.82 15.06
C PHE A 87 -1.83 -22.79 14.80
N LYS A 88 -2.82 -22.66 15.69
CA LYS A 88 -3.93 -21.70 15.53
C LYS A 88 -3.45 -20.27 15.56
N PHE A 89 -2.58 -19.92 16.50
CA PHE A 89 -2.11 -18.55 16.71
C PHE A 89 -0.83 -18.21 15.91
N THR A 90 -0.30 -19.13 15.15
CA THR A 90 0.89 -18.95 14.32
C THR A 90 0.55 -19.13 12.84
N ILE A 91 0.85 -20.29 12.26
CA ILE A 91 0.70 -20.55 10.82
C ILE A 91 -0.73 -20.28 10.33
N ASN A 92 -1.75 -20.75 11.06
CA ASN A 92 -3.14 -20.58 10.63
C ASN A 92 -3.57 -19.09 10.65
N SER A 93 -3.21 -18.37 11.71
CA SER A 93 -3.50 -16.93 11.83
C SER A 93 -2.84 -16.13 10.70
N SER A 94 -1.54 -16.36 10.45
CA SER A 94 -0.81 -15.71 9.36
C SER A 94 -1.39 -16.05 7.99
N SER A 95 -1.79 -17.31 7.78
CA SER A 95 -2.44 -17.74 6.51
C SER A 95 -3.79 -17.05 6.29
N LEU A 96 -4.58 -16.87 7.35
CA LEU A 96 -5.86 -16.15 7.27
C LEU A 96 -5.66 -14.66 6.99
N GLU A 97 -4.60 -14.04 7.50
CA GLU A 97 -4.25 -12.65 7.18
C GLU A 97 -3.91 -12.51 5.69
N LEU A 98 -3.15 -13.43 5.11
CA LEU A 98 -2.83 -13.42 3.68
C LEU A 98 -4.07 -13.51 2.79
N LEU A 99 -5.15 -14.16 3.22
CA LEU A 99 -6.40 -14.21 2.45
C LEU A 99 -7.05 -12.84 2.24
N TRP A 100 -6.74 -11.86 3.08
CA TRP A 100 -7.25 -10.50 2.95
C TRP A 100 -6.48 -9.65 1.94
N LEU A 101 -5.32 -10.11 1.46
CA LEU A 101 -4.46 -9.38 0.54
C LEU A 101 -5.18 -8.88 -0.72
N PRO A 102 -5.94 -9.73 -1.47
CA PRO A 102 -6.62 -9.30 -2.68
C PRO A 102 -7.93 -8.52 -2.44
N VAL A 103 -8.31 -8.29 -1.17
CA VAL A 103 -9.55 -7.59 -0.84
C VAL A 103 -9.26 -6.10 -0.71
N PRO A 104 -9.98 -5.22 -1.46
CA PRO A 104 -9.80 -3.77 -1.36
C PRO A 104 -9.88 -3.26 0.07
N ALA A 105 -9.03 -2.28 0.43
CA ALA A 105 -8.86 -1.81 1.81
C ALA A 105 -10.18 -1.34 2.46
N ASN A 106 -11.03 -0.61 1.71
CA ASN A 106 -12.34 -0.16 2.18
C ASN A 106 -13.29 -1.31 2.54
N VAL A 107 -13.31 -2.38 1.72
CA VAL A 107 -14.13 -3.57 1.97
C VAL A 107 -13.56 -4.37 3.14
N ARG A 108 -12.23 -4.53 3.20
CA ARG A 108 -11.53 -5.23 4.28
C ARG A 108 -11.78 -4.58 5.63
N LYS A 109 -11.63 -3.24 5.74
CA LYS A 109 -11.87 -2.48 6.99
C LYS A 109 -13.30 -2.66 7.51
N SER A 110 -14.29 -2.76 6.62
CA SER A 110 -15.70 -2.95 7.00
C SER A 110 -16.06 -4.39 7.35
N ILE A 111 -15.61 -5.38 6.58
CA ILE A 111 -16.08 -6.77 6.67
C ILE A 111 -15.23 -7.61 7.64
N LYS A 112 -13.91 -7.40 7.69
CA LYS A 112 -13.00 -8.19 8.52
C LYS A 112 -13.40 -8.21 10.00
N PRO A 113 -13.71 -7.08 10.66
CA PRO A 113 -14.15 -7.09 12.06
C PRO A 113 -15.46 -7.88 12.26
N GLN A 114 -16.38 -7.83 11.32
CA GLN A 114 -17.65 -8.59 11.40
C GLN A 114 -17.41 -10.10 11.31
N ILE A 115 -16.54 -10.55 10.42
CA ILE A 115 -16.21 -11.97 10.27
C ILE A 115 -15.40 -12.47 11.47
N THR A 116 -14.34 -11.75 11.85
CA THR A 116 -13.44 -12.17 12.94
C THR A 116 -14.03 -11.99 14.33
N GLY A 117 -15.00 -11.10 14.50
CA GLY A 117 -15.74 -10.85 15.74
C GLY A 117 -17.08 -11.58 15.74
N THR A 118 -18.09 -10.99 15.12
CA THR A 118 -19.50 -11.43 15.26
C THR A 118 -19.72 -12.85 14.74
N VAL A 119 -19.31 -13.15 13.50
CA VAL A 119 -19.54 -14.47 12.91
C VAL A 119 -18.81 -15.55 13.70
N LYS A 120 -17.56 -15.29 14.09
CA LYS A 120 -16.77 -16.21 14.91
C LYS A 120 -17.43 -16.47 16.28
N SER A 121 -17.88 -15.43 16.97
CA SER A 121 -18.53 -15.56 18.29
C SER A 121 -19.84 -16.36 18.21
N ILE A 122 -20.64 -16.14 17.16
CA ILE A 122 -21.87 -16.94 16.92
C ILE A 122 -21.50 -18.41 16.70
N ALA A 123 -20.50 -18.69 15.85
CA ALA A 123 -20.06 -20.06 15.59
C ALA A 123 -19.52 -20.77 16.84
N GLU A 124 -18.75 -20.07 17.67
CA GLU A 124 -18.26 -20.59 18.97
C GLU A 124 -19.42 -20.86 19.94
N GLY A 125 -20.43 -19.99 19.99
CA GLY A 125 -21.64 -20.17 20.80
C GLY A 125 -22.45 -21.40 20.38
N ILE A 126 -22.68 -21.58 19.07
CA ILE A 126 -23.36 -22.76 18.50
C ILE A 126 -22.59 -24.03 18.83
N ALA A 127 -21.27 -24.03 18.63
CA ALA A 127 -20.42 -25.17 18.94
C ALA A 127 -20.45 -25.53 20.44
N GLY A 128 -20.46 -24.52 21.31
CA GLY A 128 -20.63 -24.69 22.76
C GLY A 128 -21.97 -25.35 23.13
N LEU A 129 -23.07 -24.86 22.53
CA LEU A 129 -24.40 -25.41 22.73
C LEU A 129 -24.51 -26.87 22.27
N ILE A 130 -24.00 -27.18 21.07
CA ILE A 130 -23.95 -28.56 20.53
C ILE A 130 -23.16 -29.45 21.47
N THR A 131 -21.98 -29.03 21.91
CA THR A 131 -21.15 -29.80 22.85
C THR A 131 -21.89 -30.05 24.17
N PHE A 132 -22.54 -29.02 24.74
CA PHE A 132 -23.31 -29.14 25.99
C PHE A 132 -24.45 -30.15 25.90
N LEU A 133 -25.16 -30.19 24.78
CA LEU A 133 -26.26 -31.15 24.58
C LEU A 133 -25.73 -32.57 24.40
N LEU A 134 -24.68 -32.74 23.61
CA LEU A 134 -24.15 -34.06 23.22
C LEU A 134 -23.41 -34.76 24.38
N VAL A 135 -22.72 -34.03 25.23
CA VAL A 135 -22.00 -34.58 26.37
C VAL A 135 -22.91 -35.40 27.33
N LYS A 136 -24.21 -35.06 27.34
CA LYS A 136 -25.20 -35.79 28.17
C LYS A 136 -25.67 -37.13 27.56
N ILE A 137 -25.41 -37.32 26.26
CA ILE A 137 -25.99 -38.41 25.45
C ILE A 137 -24.93 -39.38 24.97
N ILE A 138 -23.74 -38.90 24.63
CA ILE A 138 -22.66 -39.72 24.05
C ILE A 138 -21.42 -39.73 24.93
N ALA A 139 -20.68 -40.85 24.90
CA ALA A 139 -19.41 -40.96 25.62
C ALA A 139 -18.39 -39.94 25.06
N LEU A 140 -17.54 -39.43 25.99
CA LEU A 140 -16.58 -38.35 25.73
C LEU A 140 -15.72 -38.57 24.46
N GLN A 141 -15.28 -39.79 24.22
CA GLN A 141 -14.46 -40.15 23.04
C GLN A 141 -15.17 -39.93 21.71
N TYR A 142 -16.51 -40.11 21.63
CA TYR A 142 -17.27 -39.99 20.38
C TYR A 142 -17.48 -38.52 19.96
N LEU A 143 -17.22 -37.56 20.81
CA LEU A 143 -17.14 -36.14 20.41
C LEU A 143 -16.05 -35.90 19.35
N SER A 144 -15.02 -36.76 19.32
CA SER A 144 -13.97 -36.71 18.29
C SER A 144 -14.50 -37.00 16.90
N ILE A 145 -15.59 -37.77 16.72
CA ILE A 145 -16.22 -38.00 15.41
C ILE A 145 -16.79 -36.72 14.85
N ILE A 146 -17.45 -35.92 15.71
CA ILE A 146 -18.03 -34.63 15.31
C ILE A 146 -16.92 -33.65 14.95
N SER A 147 -15.84 -33.64 15.74
CA SER A 147 -14.64 -32.84 15.44
C SER A 147 -14.04 -33.23 14.09
N LEU A 148 -13.87 -34.52 13.80
CA LEU A 148 -13.34 -35.00 12.52
C LEU A 148 -14.26 -34.64 11.34
N ALA A 149 -15.58 -34.74 11.49
CA ALA A 149 -16.53 -34.32 10.47
C ALA A 149 -16.42 -32.79 10.20
N SER A 150 -16.32 -31.98 11.26
CA SER A 150 -16.15 -30.53 11.14
C SER A 150 -14.81 -30.17 10.47
N ILE A 151 -13.73 -30.88 10.81
CA ILE A 151 -12.41 -30.66 10.19
C ILE A 151 -12.44 -31.08 8.71
N ALA A 152 -13.17 -32.13 8.32
CA ALA A 152 -13.32 -32.51 6.91
C ALA A 152 -14.00 -31.39 6.10
N VAL A 153 -15.05 -30.76 6.64
CA VAL A 153 -15.68 -29.58 6.03
C VAL A 153 -14.68 -28.41 5.95
N TRP A 154 -13.90 -28.18 6.99
CA TRP A 154 -12.86 -27.14 6.99
C TRP A 154 -11.81 -27.38 5.91
N VAL A 155 -11.26 -28.57 5.81
CA VAL A 155 -10.28 -28.93 4.75
C VAL A 155 -10.87 -28.71 3.35
N PHE A 156 -12.11 -29.14 3.13
CA PHE A 156 -12.81 -28.89 1.87
C PHE A 156 -12.93 -27.40 1.54
N THR A 157 -13.34 -26.61 2.53
CA THR A 157 -13.46 -25.14 2.34
C THR A 157 -12.10 -24.49 2.12
N ALA A 158 -11.04 -24.88 2.83
CA ALA A 158 -9.69 -24.36 2.64
C ALA A 158 -9.16 -24.58 1.21
N ILE A 159 -9.42 -25.77 0.63
CA ILE A 159 -9.05 -26.08 -0.76
C ILE A 159 -9.82 -25.18 -1.75
N ARG A 160 -11.12 -24.95 -1.52
CA ARG A 160 -11.93 -24.06 -2.36
C ARG A 160 -11.51 -22.61 -2.26
N VAL A 161 -11.19 -22.14 -1.05
CA VAL A 161 -10.72 -20.78 -0.79
C VAL A 161 -9.41 -20.48 -1.51
N LYS A 162 -8.46 -21.42 -1.57
CA LYS A 162 -7.21 -21.24 -2.34
C LYS A 162 -7.49 -20.85 -3.79
N THR A 163 -8.40 -21.55 -4.47
CA THR A 163 -8.72 -21.27 -5.87
C THR A 163 -9.31 -19.86 -6.02
N GLY A 164 -10.23 -19.48 -5.14
CA GLY A 164 -10.80 -18.12 -5.11
C GLY A 164 -9.75 -17.06 -4.82
N TYR A 165 -8.85 -17.29 -3.85
CA TYR A 165 -7.77 -16.39 -3.50
C TYR A 165 -6.86 -16.07 -4.68
N VAL A 166 -6.36 -17.09 -5.39
CA VAL A 166 -5.48 -16.91 -6.55
C VAL A 166 -6.18 -16.10 -7.65
N THR A 167 -7.45 -16.42 -7.95
CA THR A 167 -8.22 -15.69 -8.96
C THR A 167 -8.45 -14.23 -8.57
N GLN A 168 -8.80 -13.97 -7.31
CA GLN A 168 -9.00 -12.61 -6.81
C GLN A 168 -7.68 -11.83 -6.75
N LEU A 169 -6.58 -12.46 -6.37
CA LEU A 169 -5.26 -11.83 -6.36
C LEU A 169 -4.84 -11.40 -7.77
N GLN A 170 -5.02 -12.27 -8.78
CA GLN A 170 -4.78 -11.91 -10.18
C GLN A 170 -5.65 -10.73 -10.62
N SER A 171 -6.94 -10.74 -10.26
CA SER A 171 -7.86 -9.65 -10.59
C SER A 171 -7.49 -8.34 -9.90
N ALA A 172 -7.10 -8.40 -8.63
CA ALA A 172 -6.71 -7.22 -7.85
C ALA A 172 -5.41 -6.59 -8.35
N ILE A 173 -4.43 -7.41 -8.74
CA ILE A 173 -3.21 -6.95 -9.42
C ILE A 173 -3.55 -6.28 -10.75
N ALA A 174 -4.35 -6.94 -11.60
CA ALA A 174 -4.75 -6.40 -12.90
C ALA A 174 -5.53 -5.08 -12.79
N LYS A 175 -6.29 -4.88 -11.71
CA LYS A 175 -7.08 -3.65 -11.45
C LYS A 175 -6.33 -2.60 -10.62
N ARG A 176 -5.08 -2.82 -10.25
CA ARG A 176 -4.28 -1.92 -9.39
C ARG A 176 -4.97 -1.59 -8.05
N GLN A 177 -5.61 -2.58 -7.41
CA GLN A 177 -6.40 -2.42 -6.19
C GLN A 177 -5.70 -2.93 -4.91
N ILE A 178 -4.44 -3.34 -5.01
CA ILE A 178 -3.68 -3.86 -3.85
C ILE A 178 -2.90 -2.71 -3.23
N ASP A 179 -3.15 -2.47 -1.95
CA ASP A 179 -2.36 -1.58 -1.12
C ASP A 179 -1.45 -2.42 -0.22
N PHE A 180 -0.17 -2.44 -0.54
CA PHE A 180 0.84 -3.21 0.19
C PHE A 180 1.38 -2.46 1.41
N GLU A 181 1.26 -1.13 1.47
CA GLU A 181 1.76 -0.33 2.60
C GLU A 181 0.95 -0.56 3.89
N GLU A 182 -0.34 -0.90 3.77
CA GLU A 182 -1.20 -1.22 4.94
C GLU A 182 -1.06 -2.67 5.44
N LEU A 183 -0.38 -3.53 4.70
CA LEU A 183 -0.25 -4.93 5.04
C LEU A 183 1.16 -5.20 5.57
N ASN A 184 1.29 -5.35 6.88
CA ASN A 184 2.47 -5.96 7.53
C ASN A 184 2.57 -7.46 7.15
N VAL A 185 2.62 -7.77 5.86
CA VAL A 185 2.65 -9.14 5.34
C VAL A 185 4.04 -9.40 4.77
N ASP A 186 4.66 -10.46 5.22
CA ASP A 186 5.86 -10.99 4.59
C ASP A 186 5.48 -11.43 3.15
N VAL A 187 5.90 -10.65 2.16
CA VAL A 187 5.52 -10.75 0.73
C VAL A 187 6.10 -12.00 0.05
N GLN A 188 6.63 -12.95 0.80
CA GLN A 188 7.24 -14.18 0.31
C GLN A 188 6.24 -15.35 0.12
N ASP A 189 4.92 -15.09 0.11
CA ASP A 189 3.95 -16.16 -0.21
C ASP A 189 4.17 -16.66 -1.64
N ALA A 190 4.36 -17.97 -1.80
CA ALA A 190 4.60 -18.62 -3.08
C ALA A 190 3.50 -18.33 -4.12
N ALA A 191 2.23 -18.16 -3.71
CA ALA A 191 1.13 -17.83 -4.61
C ALA A 191 1.26 -16.39 -5.13
N MET A 192 1.72 -15.47 -4.30
CA MET A 192 1.98 -14.09 -4.67
C MET A 192 3.16 -14.00 -5.62
N VAL A 193 4.27 -14.66 -5.31
CA VAL A 193 5.46 -14.71 -6.19
C VAL A 193 5.07 -15.26 -7.58
N GLN A 194 4.32 -16.34 -7.64
CA GLN A 194 3.84 -16.92 -8.91
C GLN A 194 2.88 -15.99 -9.65
N THR A 195 2.02 -15.26 -8.94
CA THR A 195 1.07 -14.34 -9.58
C THR A 195 1.78 -13.15 -10.18
N ILE A 196 2.74 -12.57 -9.46
CA ILE A 196 3.59 -11.49 -9.97
C ILE A 196 4.41 -11.98 -11.17
N GLU A 197 5.01 -13.17 -11.09
CA GLU A 197 5.75 -13.79 -12.19
C GLU A 197 4.90 -13.94 -13.45
N LYS A 198 3.65 -14.37 -13.29
CA LYS A 198 2.69 -14.49 -14.39
C LYS A 198 2.34 -13.11 -14.96
N THR A 199 2.20 -12.08 -14.11
CA THR A 199 1.89 -10.71 -14.53
C THR A 199 3.09 -10.08 -15.25
N LEU A 200 4.32 -10.29 -14.77
CA LEU A 200 5.56 -9.90 -15.47
C LEU A 200 5.72 -10.63 -16.83
N SER A 201 5.07 -11.78 -16.99
CA SER A 201 5.08 -12.56 -18.23
C SER A 201 3.90 -12.26 -19.14
N SER A 202 3.03 -11.32 -18.80
CA SER A 202 1.91 -10.86 -19.62
C SER A 202 2.43 -10.16 -20.89
N GLU A 203 1.65 -10.16 -21.97
CA GLU A 203 1.89 -9.35 -23.15
C GLU A 203 1.41 -7.90 -22.98
N ASP A 204 0.65 -7.62 -21.92
CA ASP A 204 0.12 -6.29 -21.60
C ASP A 204 1.18 -5.46 -20.84
N GLU A 205 1.67 -4.43 -21.48
CA GLU A 205 2.66 -3.48 -20.94
C GLU A 205 2.20 -2.84 -19.63
N ILE A 206 0.92 -2.48 -19.51
CA ILE A 206 0.37 -1.85 -18.29
C ILE A 206 0.45 -2.82 -17.11
N GLN A 207 0.17 -4.10 -17.35
CA GLN A 207 0.31 -5.13 -16.32
C GLN A 207 1.77 -5.36 -15.93
N GLN A 208 2.69 -5.35 -16.90
CA GLN A 208 4.13 -5.47 -16.62
C GLN A 208 4.64 -4.31 -15.77
N LEU A 209 4.30 -3.06 -16.13
CA LEU A 209 4.68 -1.86 -15.39
C LEU A 209 4.12 -1.89 -13.95
N PHE A 210 2.86 -2.29 -13.79
CA PHE A 210 2.25 -2.43 -12.48
C PHE A 210 2.92 -3.54 -11.63
N ALA A 211 3.26 -4.68 -12.23
CA ALA A 211 3.99 -5.72 -11.53
C ALA A 211 5.38 -5.25 -11.07
N LEU A 212 6.08 -4.47 -11.91
CA LEU A 212 7.36 -3.85 -11.56
C LEU A 212 7.22 -2.84 -10.41
N GLU A 213 6.13 -2.06 -10.38
CA GLU A 213 5.81 -1.15 -9.29
C GLU A 213 5.59 -1.89 -7.96
N ILE A 214 4.88 -3.02 -7.99
CA ILE A 214 4.63 -3.85 -6.81
C ILE A 214 5.93 -4.41 -6.23
N ILE A 215 6.85 -4.88 -7.07
CA ILE A 215 8.09 -5.51 -6.60
C ILE A 215 9.18 -4.49 -6.23
N GLU A 216 8.99 -3.21 -6.53
CA GLU A 216 9.89 -2.16 -6.09
C GLU A 216 9.91 -2.09 -4.56
N GLY A 217 11.09 -2.15 -3.96
CA GLY A 217 11.24 -2.20 -2.50
C GLY A 217 11.15 -3.61 -1.89
N LEU A 218 10.92 -4.65 -2.70
CA LEU A 218 10.96 -6.04 -2.27
C LEU A 218 12.27 -6.72 -2.68
N PRO A 219 12.69 -7.82 -2.02
CA PRO A 219 13.85 -8.60 -2.44
C PRO A 219 13.66 -9.15 -3.85
N LEU A 220 14.32 -8.58 -4.84
CA LEU A 220 14.10 -8.83 -6.27
C LEU A 220 14.66 -10.16 -6.78
N SER A 221 15.38 -10.91 -5.95
CA SER A 221 16.02 -12.19 -6.32
C SER A 221 15.04 -13.22 -6.90
N SER A 222 13.79 -13.24 -6.41
CA SER A 222 12.75 -14.17 -6.88
C SER A 222 12.32 -13.91 -8.33
N TRP A 223 12.43 -12.68 -8.82
CA TRP A 223 11.97 -12.26 -10.15
C TRP A 223 13.10 -11.88 -11.10
N LYS A 224 14.37 -12.03 -10.68
CA LYS A 224 15.55 -11.65 -11.47
C LYS A 224 15.50 -12.16 -12.92
N LYS A 225 15.07 -13.41 -13.12
CA LYS A 225 14.97 -14.02 -14.46
C LYS A 225 13.96 -13.30 -15.35
N SER A 226 12.79 -12.95 -14.79
CA SER A 226 11.74 -12.25 -15.54
C SER A 226 12.10 -10.79 -15.78
N ILE A 227 12.74 -10.12 -14.82
CA ILE A 227 13.26 -8.77 -14.99
C ILE A 227 14.29 -8.72 -16.10
N ASN A 228 15.26 -9.65 -16.13
CA ASN A 228 16.28 -9.69 -17.19
C ASN A 228 15.67 -9.96 -18.58
N ARG A 229 14.67 -10.84 -18.67
CA ARG A 229 13.94 -11.06 -19.92
C ARG A 229 13.22 -9.80 -20.37
N LEU A 230 12.49 -9.12 -19.47
CA LEU A 230 11.78 -7.88 -19.79
C LEU A 230 12.74 -6.75 -20.15
N PHE A 231 13.93 -6.72 -19.57
CA PHE A 231 14.97 -5.76 -19.96
C PHE A 231 15.48 -6.01 -21.38
N ALA A 232 15.57 -7.27 -21.80
CA ALA A 232 16.02 -7.62 -23.16
C ALA A 232 14.93 -7.41 -24.23
N GLU A 233 13.67 -7.75 -23.93
CA GLU A 233 12.57 -7.93 -24.88
C GLU A 233 11.39 -6.97 -24.68
N GLY A 234 11.31 -6.30 -23.53
CA GLY A 234 10.18 -5.44 -23.15
C GLY A 234 10.15 -4.12 -23.95
N SER A 235 9.02 -3.41 -23.82
CA SER A 235 8.85 -2.06 -24.38
C SER A 235 9.85 -1.07 -23.78
N ALA A 236 9.99 0.09 -24.42
CA ALA A 236 10.88 1.15 -23.92
C ALA A 236 10.53 1.58 -22.50
N ASP A 237 9.24 1.69 -22.17
CA ASP A 237 8.78 2.15 -20.85
C ASP A 237 9.03 1.08 -19.77
N VAL A 238 8.82 -0.20 -20.08
CA VAL A 238 9.17 -1.32 -19.18
C VAL A 238 10.68 -1.36 -18.92
N ARG A 239 11.50 -1.21 -19.95
CA ARG A 239 12.96 -1.18 -19.85
C ARG A 239 13.46 0.03 -19.05
N LYS A 240 12.88 1.23 -19.25
CA LYS A 240 13.14 2.42 -18.43
C LYS A 240 12.79 2.20 -16.98
N ARG A 241 11.64 1.57 -16.70
CA ARG A 241 11.24 1.23 -15.33
C ARG A 241 12.24 0.29 -14.65
N ILE A 242 12.70 -0.73 -15.36
CA ILE A 242 13.72 -1.66 -14.83
C ILE A 242 15.04 -0.92 -14.57
N LEU A 243 15.48 -0.02 -15.44
CA LEU A 243 16.65 0.82 -15.21
C LEU A 243 16.50 1.67 -13.97
N SER A 244 15.32 2.26 -13.74
CA SER A 244 15.08 3.05 -12.53
C SER A 244 15.16 2.23 -11.24
N MET A 245 14.77 0.96 -11.25
CA MET A 245 14.89 0.02 -10.14
C MET A 245 16.35 -0.47 -9.95
N ALA A 246 17.14 -0.48 -11.00
CA ALA A 246 18.52 -0.94 -11.00
C ALA A 246 19.53 0.10 -10.45
N TRP A 247 19.08 1.27 -10.02
CA TRP A 247 19.95 2.35 -9.57
C TRP A 247 20.80 1.97 -8.36
N ASP A 248 20.18 1.35 -7.37
CA ASP A 248 20.81 1.02 -6.10
C ASP A 248 21.13 -0.49 -5.95
N GLU A 249 20.66 -1.33 -6.89
CA GLU A 249 20.83 -2.78 -6.79
C GLU A 249 21.61 -3.37 -7.97
N GLU A 250 22.91 -3.63 -7.78
CA GLU A 250 23.75 -4.37 -8.74
C GLU A 250 23.22 -5.79 -9.04
N LEU A 251 22.36 -6.32 -8.17
CA LEU A 251 21.83 -7.69 -8.26
C LEU A 251 20.83 -7.89 -9.41
N ILE A 252 20.22 -6.81 -9.93
CA ILE A 252 19.15 -6.89 -10.96
C ILE A 252 19.75 -6.96 -12.35
N LEU A 253 20.60 -5.98 -12.70
CA LEU A 253 21.25 -5.87 -14.00
C LEU A 253 22.78 -5.81 -13.79
N SER A 254 23.51 -6.53 -14.64
CA SER A 254 24.97 -6.42 -14.63
C SER A 254 25.43 -5.06 -15.16
N ASN A 255 26.65 -4.63 -14.79
CA ASN A 255 27.22 -3.40 -15.36
C ASN A 255 27.43 -3.51 -16.86
N GLU A 256 27.75 -4.70 -17.35
CA GLU A 256 27.90 -4.99 -18.78
C GLU A 256 26.60 -4.78 -19.55
N ASP A 257 25.43 -5.23 -19.01
CA ASP A 257 24.12 -5.05 -19.64
C ASP A 257 23.75 -3.57 -19.71
N ILE A 258 24.04 -2.81 -18.65
CA ILE A 258 23.77 -1.37 -18.59
C ILE A 258 24.67 -0.59 -19.57
N ILE A 259 25.96 -0.92 -19.63
CA ILE A 259 26.89 -0.32 -20.61
C ILE A 259 26.48 -0.66 -22.04
N ALA A 260 26.03 -1.89 -22.29
CA ALA A 260 25.52 -2.29 -23.60
C ALA A 260 24.25 -1.50 -23.99
N ALA A 261 23.34 -1.27 -23.03
CA ALA A 261 22.15 -0.45 -23.25
C ALA A 261 22.49 1.02 -23.51
N MET A 262 23.47 1.57 -22.79
CA MET A 262 23.98 2.92 -23.00
C MET A 262 24.50 3.13 -24.45
N LYS A 263 25.20 2.13 -24.99
CA LYS A 263 25.86 2.21 -26.31
C LYS A 263 24.91 1.94 -27.48
N LYS A 264 23.68 1.50 -27.24
CA LYS A 264 22.72 1.15 -28.28
C LYS A 264 22.10 2.35 -29.04
N ASP A 265 22.19 3.55 -28.45
CA ASP A 265 21.56 4.77 -28.96
C ASP A 265 20.07 4.58 -29.30
N ASP A 266 19.35 4.02 -28.34
CA ASP A 266 17.91 3.79 -28.42
C ASP A 266 17.14 4.61 -27.36
N ALA A 267 15.83 4.43 -27.31
CA ALA A 267 14.94 5.16 -26.41
C ALA A 267 15.25 5.02 -24.90
N ILE A 268 16.16 4.13 -24.50
CA ILE A 268 16.56 3.92 -23.10
C ILE A 268 17.99 4.36 -22.78
N SER A 269 18.74 4.82 -23.79
CA SER A 269 20.16 5.16 -23.62
C SER A 269 20.37 6.23 -22.55
N ALA A 270 19.55 7.27 -22.52
CA ALA A 270 19.64 8.33 -21.53
C ALA A 270 19.45 7.81 -20.09
N GLU A 271 18.53 6.89 -19.86
CA GLU A 271 18.32 6.25 -18.57
C GLU A 271 19.47 5.33 -18.18
N ALA A 272 20.00 4.56 -19.14
CA ALA A 272 21.19 3.72 -18.92
C ALA A 272 22.42 4.55 -18.54
N ILE A 273 22.62 5.70 -19.22
CA ILE A 273 23.66 6.67 -18.89
C ILE A 273 23.52 7.14 -17.43
N MET A 274 22.30 7.46 -16.97
CA MET A 274 22.09 7.88 -15.59
C MET A 274 22.41 6.77 -14.57
N VAL A 275 22.09 5.51 -14.87
CA VAL A 275 22.45 4.38 -14.00
C VAL A 275 23.97 4.22 -13.91
N VAL A 276 24.69 4.34 -15.03
CA VAL A 276 26.15 4.36 -15.08
C VAL A 276 26.72 5.45 -14.16
N GLY A 277 26.17 6.67 -14.23
CA GLY A 277 26.57 7.79 -13.39
C GLY A 277 26.36 7.51 -11.90
N ARG A 278 25.20 7.00 -11.52
CA ARG A 278 24.85 6.67 -10.11
C ARG A 278 25.70 5.55 -9.55
N ARG A 279 25.98 4.51 -10.35
CA ARG A 279 26.91 3.43 -9.98
C ARG A 279 28.38 3.86 -10.01
N LYS A 280 28.67 5.09 -10.43
CA LYS A 280 30.02 5.68 -10.49
C LYS A 280 30.99 4.82 -11.30
N LEU A 281 30.57 4.34 -12.44
CA LEU A 281 31.40 3.50 -13.30
C LEU A 281 32.43 4.35 -14.05
N ALA A 282 33.56 4.64 -13.43
CA ALA A 282 34.61 5.51 -13.99
C ALA A 282 35.20 4.98 -15.32
N THR A 283 35.11 3.69 -15.58
CA THR A 283 35.62 3.06 -16.81
C THR A 283 34.93 3.54 -18.08
N VAL A 284 33.71 4.11 -17.98
CA VAL A 284 32.94 4.60 -19.13
C VAL A 284 33.03 6.10 -19.36
N LEU A 285 33.81 6.84 -18.57
CA LEU A 285 34.01 8.28 -18.77
C LEU A 285 34.40 8.65 -20.23
N PRO A 286 35.37 7.92 -20.88
CA PRO A 286 35.70 8.20 -22.26
C PRO A 286 34.55 7.99 -23.26
N ASP A 287 33.59 7.12 -22.92
CA ASP A 287 32.38 6.89 -23.74
C ASP A 287 31.30 7.97 -23.52
N LEU A 288 31.32 8.65 -22.34
CA LEU A 288 30.36 9.71 -22.00
C LEU A 288 30.74 11.08 -22.56
N GLU A 289 32.02 11.40 -22.64
CA GLU A 289 32.50 12.70 -23.13
C GLU A 289 31.98 13.07 -24.51
N PRO A 290 31.99 12.19 -25.55
CA PRO A 290 31.44 12.50 -26.87
C PRO A 290 29.95 12.79 -26.84
N LEU A 291 29.19 12.23 -25.86
CA LEU A 291 27.75 12.42 -25.75
C LEU A 291 27.36 13.81 -25.22
N LEU A 292 28.31 14.62 -24.76
CA LEU A 292 28.08 16.01 -24.38
C LEU A 292 27.66 16.90 -25.55
N THR A 293 27.91 16.46 -26.79
CA THR A 293 27.53 17.16 -28.02
C THR A 293 26.45 16.42 -28.82
N HIS A 294 25.79 15.43 -28.18
CA HIS A 294 24.75 14.62 -28.83
C HIS A 294 23.54 15.45 -29.23
N GLU A 295 22.90 15.11 -30.38
CA GLU A 295 21.74 15.85 -30.89
C GLU A 295 20.54 15.79 -29.96
N GLN A 296 20.28 14.64 -29.36
CA GLN A 296 19.19 14.45 -28.41
C GLN A 296 19.53 15.10 -27.06
N GLU A 297 18.65 15.98 -26.61
CA GLU A 297 18.82 16.72 -25.32
C GLU A 297 18.83 15.81 -24.10
N GLU A 298 18.00 14.77 -24.09
CA GLU A 298 17.94 13.79 -23.01
C GLU A 298 19.28 13.06 -22.83
N THR A 299 19.90 12.64 -23.92
CA THR A 299 21.20 11.96 -23.94
C THR A 299 22.30 12.91 -23.49
N ARG A 300 22.31 14.14 -24.03
CA ARG A 300 23.26 15.20 -23.67
C ARG A 300 23.21 15.56 -22.18
N ALA A 301 21.98 15.76 -21.66
CA ALA A 301 21.77 16.07 -20.24
C ALA A 301 22.16 14.89 -19.32
N ALA A 302 21.82 13.65 -19.72
CA ALA A 302 22.18 12.45 -18.96
C ALA A 302 23.70 12.24 -18.91
N ALA A 303 24.41 12.44 -20.02
CA ALA A 303 25.87 12.35 -20.08
C ALA A 303 26.52 13.40 -19.15
N ALA A 304 26.10 14.64 -19.25
CA ALA A 304 26.60 15.73 -18.41
C ALA A 304 26.36 15.45 -16.93
N ALA A 305 25.16 15.02 -16.54
CA ALA A 305 24.82 14.68 -15.15
C ALA A 305 25.65 13.49 -14.65
N SER A 306 25.84 12.47 -15.46
CA SER A 306 26.58 11.25 -15.10
C SER A 306 28.08 11.50 -14.92
N ILE A 307 28.68 12.31 -15.79
CA ILE A 307 30.06 12.75 -15.64
C ILE A 307 30.27 13.44 -14.28
N LEU A 308 29.35 14.35 -13.89
CA LEU A 308 29.41 15.06 -12.61
C LEU A 308 29.16 14.16 -11.40
N LEU A 309 28.47 13.02 -11.56
CA LEU A 309 28.29 12.03 -10.49
C LEU A 309 29.51 11.13 -10.33
N ILE A 310 30.20 10.78 -11.42
CA ILE A 310 31.38 9.91 -11.43
C ILE A 310 32.61 10.69 -10.95
N ASP A 311 32.87 11.84 -11.56
CA ASP A 311 34.05 12.67 -11.27
C ASP A 311 33.62 14.03 -10.70
N LYS A 312 33.81 14.22 -9.41
CA LYS A 312 33.48 15.48 -8.70
C LYS A 312 34.36 16.66 -9.13
N GLY A 313 35.49 16.40 -9.76
CA GLY A 313 36.40 17.39 -10.33
C GLY A 313 36.16 17.66 -11.81
N ALA A 314 35.16 16.97 -12.40
CA ALA A 314 34.93 16.98 -13.84
C ALA A 314 34.48 18.34 -14.36
N THR A 315 35.01 18.58 -15.45
CA THR A 315 34.93 19.63 -16.46
C THR A 315 33.81 20.64 -16.28
N ASP A 316 34.19 21.91 -16.25
CA ASP A 316 33.31 23.07 -16.39
C ASP A 316 32.31 22.91 -17.55
N GLN A 317 32.65 22.11 -18.59
CA GLN A 317 31.82 21.85 -19.74
C GLN A 317 30.52 21.09 -19.39
N ALA A 318 30.56 19.97 -18.65
CA ALA A 318 29.39 19.21 -18.25
C ALA A 318 28.45 20.05 -17.36
N LYS A 319 29.04 20.84 -16.48
CA LYS A 319 28.29 21.78 -15.62
C LYS A 319 27.65 22.89 -16.43
N SER A 320 28.39 23.49 -17.39
CA SER A 320 27.90 24.57 -18.25
C SER A 320 26.72 24.12 -19.10
N ILE A 321 26.75 22.91 -19.68
CA ILE A 321 25.66 22.35 -20.46
C ILE A 321 24.38 22.28 -19.64
N LEU A 322 24.43 21.74 -18.42
CA LEU A 322 23.24 21.60 -17.57
C LEU A 322 22.71 22.97 -17.11
N ILE A 323 23.60 23.92 -16.82
CA ILE A 323 23.19 25.28 -16.45
C ILE A 323 22.54 25.97 -17.66
N GLU A 324 23.12 25.88 -18.84
CA GLU A 324 22.58 26.46 -20.06
C GLU A 324 21.18 25.87 -20.38
N MET A 325 21.01 24.56 -20.24
CA MET A 325 19.70 23.91 -20.41
C MET A 325 18.68 24.36 -19.36
N LEU A 326 19.09 24.56 -18.09
CA LEU A 326 18.20 25.04 -17.01
C LEU A 326 17.79 26.51 -17.17
N GLU A 327 18.67 27.33 -17.74
CA GLU A 327 18.47 28.78 -17.92
C GLU A 327 17.91 29.11 -19.31
N GLY A 328 17.78 28.12 -20.19
CA GLY A 328 17.19 28.24 -21.51
C GLY A 328 15.72 28.67 -21.48
N ALA A 329 15.18 29.09 -22.61
CA ALA A 329 13.79 29.58 -22.72
C ALA A 329 12.76 28.43 -22.93
N ASP A 330 13.21 27.23 -23.32
CA ASP A 330 12.33 26.11 -23.61
C ASP A 330 12.02 25.29 -22.36
N GLU A 331 10.72 25.21 -22.03
CA GLU A 331 10.23 24.49 -20.84
C GLU A 331 10.60 22.99 -20.84
N SER A 332 10.57 22.36 -22.01
CA SER A 332 10.90 20.94 -22.15
C SER A 332 12.37 20.68 -21.85
N THR A 333 13.26 21.47 -22.41
CA THR A 333 14.70 21.42 -22.19
C THR A 333 15.06 21.66 -20.73
N GLN A 334 14.41 22.65 -20.10
CA GLN A 334 14.57 22.91 -18.66
C GLN A 334 14.13 21.72 -17.82
N ALA A 335 12.97 21.12 -18.14
CA ALA A 335 12.44 19.97 -17.42
C ALA A 335 13.36 18.73 -17.55
N ILE A 336 13.94 18.50 -18.75
CA ILE A 336 14.92 17.45 -19.00
C ILE A 336 16.14 17.65 -18.09
N ALA A 337 16.76 18.82 -18.13
CA ALA A 337 17.95 19.12 -17.32
C ALA A 337 17.65 19.01 -15.82
N LEU A 338 16.50 19.54 -15.38
CA LEU A 338 16.07 19.49 -13.99
C LEU A 338 15.91 18.04 -13.51
N ASN A 339 15.29 17.17 -14.31
CA ASN A 339 15.12 15.76 -13.97
C ASN A 339 16.45 15.01 -13.81
N ARG A 340 17.48 15.37 -14.56
CA ARG A 340 18.83 14.76 -14.45
C ARG A 340 19.63 15.24 -13.24
N LEU A 341 19.22 16.32 -12.58
CA LEU A 341 19.90 16.93 -11.43
C LEU A 341 19.35 16.52 -10.05
N VAL A 342 18.48 15.52 -9.98
CA VAL A 342 17.89 15.03 -8.72
C VAL A 342 18.96 14.84 -7.62
N ASP A 343 20.08 14.20 -7.96
CA ASP A 343 21.14 13.86 -7.01
C ASP A 343 22.22 14.95 -6.88
N ASN A 344 22.24 15.94 -7.77
CA ASN A 344 23.25 16.99 -7.78
C ASN A 344 22.80 18.24 -6.99
N LYS A 345 23.02 18.22 -5.67
CA LYS A 345 22.64 19.32 -4.78
C LYS A 345 23.49 20.59 -5.00
N ASN A 346 24.65 20.49 -5.63
CA ASN A 346 25.55 21.64 -5.86
C ASN A 346 25.06 22.53 -7.01
N ILE A 347 24.45 21.94 -8.06
CA ILE A 347 23.88 22.69 -9.18
C ILE A 347 22.43 23.04 -8.88
N LEU A 348 21.64 22.05 -8.47
CA LEU A 348 20.27 22.22 -8.06
C LEU A 348 20.21 22.47 -6.55
N THR A 349 20.54 23.70 -6.15
CA THR A 349 20.39 24.14 -4.76
C THR A 349 18.92 24.14 -4.34
N GLN A 350 18.68 24.23 -3.05
CA GLN A 350 17.32 24.26 -2.53
C GLN A 350 16.55 25.50 -3.01
N ASP A 351 17.18 26.67 -3.01
CA ASP A 351 16.54 27.91 -3.49
C ASP A 351 16.16 27.82 -4.97
N LYS A 352 17.02 27.22 -5.81
CA LYS A 352 16.70 26.95 -7.22
C LYS A 352 15.52 25.97 -7.34
N LEU A 353 15.46 24.91 -6.52
CA LEU A 353 14.34 23.99 -6.53
C LEU A 353 13.04 24.67 -6.11
N ILE A 354 13.08 25.51 -5.09
CA ILE A 354 11.92 26.34 -4.66
C ILE A 354 11.47 27.24 -5.80
N SER A 355 12.38 27.89 -6.53
CA SER A 355 12.02 28.75 -7.67
C SER A 355 11.34 27.97 -8.80
N PHE A 356 11.74 26.73 -9.06
CA PHE A 356 11.08 25.85 -10.02
C PHE A 356 9.71 25.34 -9.56
N LEU A 357 9.50 25.18 -8.25
CA LEU A 357 8.18 24.85 -7.69
C LEU A 357 7.17 25.99 -7.84
N TYR A 358 7.64 27.24 -7.90
CA TYR A 358 6.81 28.43 -8.15
C TYR A 358 6.76 28.83 -9.64
N ASN A 359 7.31 28.02 -10.54
CA ASN A 359 7.30 28.30 -11.97
C ASN A 359 5.89 28.12 -12.55
N ASP A 360 5.53 28.97 -13.54
CA ASP A 360 4.24 28.88 -14.23
C ASP A 360 4.17 27.69 -15.22
N GLY A 361 5.31 27.16 -15.64
CA GLY A 361 5.44 25.99 -16.52
C GLY A 361 5.07 24.69 -15.77
N TYR A 362 4.05 24.00 -16.25
CA TYR A 362 3.57 22.80 -15.57
C TYR A 362 4.53 21.60 -15.67
N LEU A 363 5.33 21.51 -16.75
CA LEU A 363 6.33 20.44 -16.92
C LEU A 363 7.44 20.58 -15.89
N ILE A 364 7.98 21.80 -15.76
CA ILE A 364 9.03 22.12 -14.78
C ILE A 364 8.51 21.89 -13.36
N SER A 365 7.33 22.41 -13.04
CA SER A 365 6.75 22.28 -11.71
C SER A 365 6.50 20.81 -11.33
N ASN A 366 6.03 19.97 -12.26
CA ASN A 366 5.84 18.53 -11.99
C ASN A 366 7.17 17.80 -11.76
N VAL A 367 8.22 18.11 -12.52
CA VAL A 367 9.56 17.57 -12.28
C VAL A 367 10.11 18.07 -10.94
N ALA A 368 9.96 19.36 -10.63
CA ALA A 368 10.38 19.91 -9.35
C ALA A 368 9.65 19.26 -8.16
N LEU A 369 8.35 19.00 -8.27
CA LEU A 369 7.56 18.25 -7.27
C LEU A 369 8.08 16.83 -7.07
N SER A 370 8.40 16.11 -8.16
CA SER A 370 8.98 14.76 -8.06
C SER A 370 10.36 14.75 -7.40
N ILE A 371 11.15 15.80 -7.61
CA ILE A 371 12.44 15.98 -6.92
C ILE A 371 12.23 16.32 -5.44
N ALA A 372 11.26 17.18 -5.14
CA ALA A 372 10.92 17.54 -3.75
C ALA A 372 10.44 16.32 -2.95
N GLU A 373 9.65 15.44 -3.58
CA GLU A 373 9.23 14.15 -3.02
C GLU A 373 10.42 13.27 -2.63
N LYS A 374 11.45 13.19 -3.48
CA LYS A 374 12.67 12.39 -3.21
C LYS A 374 13.58 13.03 -2.16
N ARG A 375 13.68 14.35 -2.15
CA ARG A 375 14.54 15.08 -1.20
C ARG A 375 13.97 15.18 0.21
N GLN A 376 12.67 15.17 0.36
CA GLN A 376 11.91 15.21 1.62
C GLN A 376 12.39 16.31 2.60
N ASN A 377 12.79 17.48 2.07
CA ASN A 377 13.20 18.59 2.91
C ASN A 377 11.95 19.41 3.34
N PRO A 378 11.67 19.56 4.65
CA PRO A 378 10.52 20.32 5.16
C PRO A 378 10.39 21.75 4.64
N GLU A 379 11.50 22.42 4.33
CA GLU A 379 11.48 23.79 3.79
C GLU A 379 10.84 23.88 2.39
N LEU A 380 10.65 22.76 1.69
CA LEU A 380 9.96 22.70 0.40
C LEU A 380 8.42 22.69 0.55
N ILE A 381 7.90 22.34 1.73
CA ILE A 381 6.46 22.18 1.98
C ILE A 381 5.63 23.39 1.52
N PRO A 382 5.96 24.64 1.84
CA PRO A 382 5.17 25.81 1.39
C PRO A 382 5.09 25.92 -0.13
N ALA A 383 6.21 25.65 -0.84
CA ALA A 383 6.25 25.68 -2.29
C ALA A 383 5.48 24.52 -2.93
N ILE A 384 5.49 23.32 -2.31
CA ILE A 384 4.68 22.18 -2.76
C ILE A 384 3.18 22.51 -2.56
N ILE A 385 2.80 23.06 -1.42
CA ILE A 385 1.41 23.42 -1.11
C ILE A 385 0.87 24.43 -2.12
N SER A 386 1.66 25.42 -2.57
CA SER A 386 1.21 26.40 -3.56
C SER A 386 0.71 25.76 -4.86
N ASN A 387 1.27 24.62 -5.24
CA ASN A 387 0.89 23.83 -6.40
C ASN A 387 -0.47 23.12 -6.27
N LEU A 388 -1.05 23.03 -5.08
CA LEU A 388 -2.40 22.48 -4.88
C LEU A 388 -3.48 23.32 -5.56
N SER A 389 -3.20 24.60 -5.82
CA SER A 389 -4.13 25.53 -6.50
C SER A 389 -4.20 25.34 -8.02
N LEU A 390 -3.25 24.61 -8.60
CA LEU A 390 -3.06 24.47 -10.04
C LEU A 390 -3.56 23.09 -10.53
N PRO A 391 -4.55 23.01 -11.43
CA PRO A 391 -5.15 21.72 -11.84
C PRO A 391 -4.14 20.71 -12.41
N LYS A 392 -3.10 21.19 -13.12
CA LYS A 392 -2.11 20.33 -13.77
C LYS A 392 -1.02 19.77 -12.84
N THR A 393 -0.78 20.41 -11.69
CA THR A 393 0.25 20.02 -10.73
C THR A 393 -0.31 19.53 -9.40
N SER A 394 -1.60 19.78 -9.11
CA SER A 394 -2.23 19.48 -7.82
C SER A 394 -2.18 18.00 -7.44
N LEU A 395 -2.27 17.09 -8.41
CA LEU A 395 -2.16 15.64 -8.16
C LEU A 395 -0.75 15.27 -7.69
N GLN A 396 0.27 15.73 -8.43
CA GLN A 396 1.67 15.48 -8.08
C GLN A 396 2.04 16.15 -6.75
N ALA A 397 1.53 17.36 -6.50
CA ALA A 397 1.74 18.05 -5.22
C ALA A 397 1.18 17.26 -4.03
N ARG A 398 -0.03 16.69 -4.16
CA ARG A 398 -0.61 15.81 -3.12
C ARG A 398 0.22 14.56 -2.90
N GLN A 399 0.68 13.91 -3.98
CA GLN A 399 1.56 12.73 -3.88
C GLN A 399 2.87 13.06 -3.17
N SER A 400 3.49 14.18 -3.53
CA SER A 400 4.73 14.64 -2.90
C SER A 400 4.54 14.94 -1.40
N LEU A 401 3.42 15.56 -1.00
CA LEU A 401 3.12 15.86 0.41
C LEU A 401 2.97 14.58 1.27
N LYS A 402 2.48 13.48 0.71
CA LYS A 402 2.35 12.19 1.44
C LYS A 402 3.68 11.63 1.96
N LYS A 403 4.79 12.05 1.39
CA LYS A 403 6.13 11.59 1.83
C LYS A 403 6.68 12.37 3.02
N PHE A 404 5.99 13.41 3.47
CA PHE A 404 6.36 14.19 4.64
C PHE A 404 5.56 13.75 5.88
N SER A 405 6.04 14.11 7.06
CA SER A 405 5.31 13.85 8.31
C SER A 405 3.94 14.50 8.29
N THR A 406 2.92 13.74 8.67
CA THR A 406 1.52 14.22 8.77
C THR A 406 1.41 15.47 9.64
N ASP A 407 2.10 15.49 10.77
CA ASP A 407 2.04 16.61 11.72
C ASP A 407 2.54 17.91 11.09
N LEU A 408 3.65 17.86 10.34
CA LEU A 408 4.19 19.04 9.64
C LEU A 408 3.24 19.55 8.55
N ILE A 409 2.56 18.66 7.86
CA ILE A 409 1.59 19.04 6.83
C ILE A 409 0.36 19.68 7.46
N LEU A 410 -0.20 19.07 8.50
CA LEU A 410 -1.38 19.61 9.18
C LEU A 410 -1.09 20.95 9.86
N GLU A 411 0.08 21.12 10.49
CA GLU A 411 0.54 22.40 11.02
C GLU A 411 0.64 23.46 9.91
N SER A 412 1.20 23.11 8.76
CA SER A 412 1.30 24.03 7.62
C SER A 412 -0.08 24.43 7.09
N PHE A 413 -1.03 23.49 7.02
CA PHE A 413 -2.40 23.79 6.61
C PHE A 413 -3.14 24.65 7.63
N GLN A 414 -2.97 24.41 8.93
CA GLN A 414 -3.55 25.21 10.00
C GLN A 414 -3.06 26.67 9.92
N ASN A 415 -1.76 26.87 9.72
CA ASN A 415 -1.17 28.20 9.57
C ASN A 415 -1.75 28.92 8.35
N LEU A 416 -1.90 28.23 7.21
CA LEU A 416 -2.48 28.81 5.99
C LEU A 416 -3.98 29.12 6.14
N PHE A 417 -4.76 28.27 6.80
CA PHE A 417 -6.18 28.53 7.06
C PHE A 417 -6.41 29.72 7.99
N SER A 418 -5.41 30.07 8.81
CA SER A 418 -5.44 31.25 9.68
C SER A 418 -5.11 32.54 8.92
N ASP A 419 -4.63 32.46 7.68
CA ASP A 419 -4.35 33.62 6.82
C ASP A 419 -5.66 34.10 6.17
N PRO A 420 -6.11 35.34 6.45
CA PRO A 420 -7.32 35.93 5.85
C PRO A 420 -7.18 36.13 4.33
N ASP A 421 -5.96 36.29 3.82
CA ASP A 421 -5.67 36.52 2.41
C ASP A 421 -5.47 35.22 1.62
N LEU A 422 -5.72 34.06 2.22
CA LEU A 422 -5.58 32.76 1.57
C LEU A 422 -6.47 32.67 0.31
N LYS A 423 -5.83 32.53 -0.85
CA LYS A 423 -6.53 32.46 -2.14
C LYS A 423 -7.50 31.27 -2.15
N ARG A 424 -8.74 31.52 -2.60
CA ARG A 424 -9.83 30.53 -2.65
C ARG A 424 -9.42 29.22 -3.33
N LYS A 425 -8.72 29.26 -4.48
CA LYS A 425 -8.26 28.04 -5.19
C LYS A 425 -7.30 27.21 -4.35
N LEU A 426 -6.41 27.85 -3.60
CA LEU A 426 -5.49 27.14 -2.72
C LEU A 426 -6.23 26.55 -1.52
N ARG A 427 -7.18 27.29 -0.93
CA ARG A 427 -8.07 26.79 0.13
C ARG A 427 -8.76 25.49 -0.28
N LEU A 428 -9.40 25.47 -1.47
CA LEU A 428 -10.03 24.26 -2.02
C LEU A 428 -9.01 23.13 -2.26
N GLY A 429 -7.82 23.45 -2.75
CA GLY A 429 -6.74 22.46 -2.92
C GLY A 429 -6.31 21.81 -1.60
N ILE A 430 -6.17 22.60 -0.53
CA ILE A 430 -5.85 22.11 0.82
C ILE A 430 -6.99 21.22 1.37
N ILE A 431 -8.24 21.67 1.25
CA ILE A 431 -9.42 20.91 1.71
C ILE A 431 -9.46 19.53 1.03
N ARG A 432 -9.23 19.46 -0.28
CA ARG A 432 -9.14 18.18 -1.02
C ARG A 432 -8.00 17.31 -0.53
N THR A 433 -6.89 17.91 -0.17
CA THR A 433 -5.70 17.17 0.27
C THR A 433 -5.89 16.57 1.66
N LEU A 434 -6.68 17.20 2.54
CA LEU A 434 -7.00 16.65 3.86
C LEU A 434 -7.69 15.28 3.83
N ARG A 435 -8.34 14.90 2.72
CA ARG A 435 -8.88 13.52 2.53
C ARG A 435 -7.81 12.43 2.58
N GLU A 436 -6.57 12.78 2.27
CA GLU A 436 -5.44 11.85 2.24
C GLU A 436 -4.85 11.60 3.66
N TYR A 437 -5.29 12.37 4.65
CA TYR A 437 -4.87 12.30 6.06
C TYR A 437 -6.09 12.04 6.96
N PRO A 438 -6.68 10.81 6.96
CA PRO A 438 -7.91 10.52 7.69
C PRO A 438 -7.64 10.36 9.19
N ASN A 439 -7.65 11.47 9.92
CA ASN A 439 -7.47 11.55 11.37
C ASN A 439 -8.33 12.67 11.99
N ASP A 440 -8.37 12.74 13.32
CA ASP A 440 -9.17 13.73 14.06
C ASP A 440 -8.73 15.18 13.81
N ASP A 441 -7.43 15.43 13.61
CA ASP A 441 -6.92 16.77 13.37
C ASP A 441 -7.35 17.30 12.00
N SER A 442 -7.36 16.43 10.98
CA SER A 442 -7.91 16.77 9.66
C SER A 442 -9.40 17.09 9.73
N ILE A 443 -10.18 16.34 10.52
CA ILE A 443 -11.61 16.61 10.74
C ILE A 443 -11.77 17.99 11.41
N ASN A 444 -11.02 18.25 12.48
CA ASN A 444 -11.07 19.53 13.18
C ASN A 444 -10.72 20.69 12.25
N LEU A 445 -9.67 20.57 11.44
CA LEU A 445 -9.29 21.57 10.44
C LEU A 445 -10.40 21.82 9.40
N LEU A 446 -11.03 20.76 8.90
CA LEU A 446 -12.14 20.87 7.94
C LEU A 446 -13.35 21.56 8.55
N LEU A 447 -13.71 21.25 9.80
CA LEU A 447 -14.82 21.91 10.50
C LEU A 447 -14.58 23.42 10.67
N THR A 448 -13.34 23.86 10.88
CA THR A 448 -13.03 25.31 10.93
C THR A 448 -13.25 26.02 9.58
N GLN A 449 -13.29 25.29 8.48
CA GLN A 449 -13.47 25.83 7.13
C GLN A 449 -14.92 25.81 6.64
N LEU A 450 -15.88 25.36 7.45
CA LEU A 450 -17.29 25.40 7.11
C LEU A 450 -17.77 26.86 6.97
N ASN A 451 -17.85 27.32 5.72
CA ASN A 451 -18.34 28.66 5.38
C ASN A 451 -19.54 28.56 4.44
N ARG A 452 -20.73 28.88 4.96
CA ARG A 452 -22.00 28.82 4.20
C ARG A 452 -22.14 29.94 3.15
N GLU A 453 -21.31 30.96 3.20
CA GLU A 453 -21.30 32.03 2.20
C GLU A 453 -20.56 31.65 0.92
N ASP A 454 -19.55 30.77 1.00
CA ASP A 454 -18.86 30.22 -0.16
C ASP A 454 -19.32 28.77 -0.39
N GLN A 455 -20.23 28.61 -1.34
CA GLN A 455 -20.86 27.32 -1.62
C GLN A 455 -19.86 26.23 -2.07
N ASP A 456 -18.83 26.58 -2.87
CA ASP A 456 -17.87 25.58 -3.34
C ASP A 456 -16.97 25.12 -2.20
N VAL A 457 -16.54 26.06 -1.31
CA VAL A 457 -15.76 25.70 -0.12
C VAL A 457 -16.61 24.81 0.79
N TYR A 458 -17.85 25.19 1.03
CA TYR A 458 -18.77 24.40 1.85
C TYR A 458 -18.97 22.98 1.32
N ASN A 459 -19.29 22.84 0.03
CA ASN A 459 -19.47 21.54 -0.60
C ASN A 459 -18.21 20.67 -0.52
N GLU A 460 -17.04 21.27 -0.80
CA GLU A 460 -15.77 20.55 -0.77
C GLU A 460 -15.39 20.10 0.65
N VAL A 461 -15.72 20.89 1.68
CA VAL A 461 -15.53 20.51 3.10
C VAL A 461 -16.42 19.31 3.44
N VAL A 462 -17.71 19.38 3.12
CA VAL A 462 -18.67 18.30 3.40
C VAL A 462 -18.25 17.01 2.69
N ASP A 463 -17.88 17.07 1.42
CA ASP A 463 -17.38 15.92 0.66
C ASP A 463 -16.11 15.34 1.27
N SER A 464 -15.21 16.20 1.78
CA SER A 464 -13.97 15.76 2.41
C SER A 464 -14.22 15.09 3.76
N LEU A 465 -15.12 15.64 4.58
CA LEU A 465 -15.57 15.03 5.83
C LEU A 465 -16.22 13.66 5.60
N LEU A 466 -17.09 13.54 4.58
CA LEU A 466 -17.70 12.27 4.19
C LEU A 466 -16.66 11.24 3.72
N ALA A 467 -15.64 11.67 2.98
CA ALA A 467 -14.58 10.79 2.53
C ALA A 467 -13.77 10.24 3.71
N ILE A 468 -13.40 11.11 4.66
CA ILE A 468 -12.68 10.73 5.88
C ILE A 468 -13.55 9.81 6.76
N ALA A 469 -14.83 10.14 6.95
CA ALA A 469 -15.77 9.37 7.76
C ALA A 469 -15.93 7.89 7.33
N ARG A 470 -15.68 7.60 6.04
CA ARG A 470 -15.72 6.22 5.51
C ARG A 470 -14.52 5.38 5.93
N ILE A 471 -13.43 6.02 6.34
CA ILE A 471 -12.13 5.37 6.59
C ILE A 471 -11.77 5.43 8.08
N HIS A 472 -12.02 6.56 8.71
CA HIS A 472 -11.65 6.85 10.09
C HIS A 472 -12.90 6.86 11.00
N PRO A 473 -12.89 6.16 12.15
CA PRO A 473 -13.99 6.23 13.11
C PRO A 473 -14.04 7.64 13.72
N ILE A 474 -15.20 8.27 13.64
CA ILE A 474 -15.45 9.63 14.15
C ILE A 474 -16.20 9.53 15.47
N ASP A 475 -15.87 10.36 16.45
CA ASP A 475 -16.59 10.48 17.72
C ASP A 475 -18.06 10.85 17.51
N GLU A 476 -18.94 10.39 18.39
CA GLU A 476 -20.40 10.61 18.26
C GLU A 476 -20.78 12.10 18.24
N GLU A 477 -20.08 12.95 18.99
CA GLU A 477 -20.30 14.39 18.99
C GLU A 477 -19.99 15.03 17.63
N LYS A 478 -18.84 14.70 17.04
CA LYS A 478 -18.45 15.15 15.70
C LYS A 478 -19.33 14.55 14.60
N LYS A 479 -19.79 13.30 14.78
CA LYS A 479 -20.77 12.70 13.84
C LYS A 479 -22.05 13.49 13.80
N GLU A 480 -22.56 13.93 14.95
CA GLU A 480 -23.80 14.70 14.98
C GLU A 480 -23.62 16.09 14.35
N GLU A 481 -22.46 16.76 14.58
CA GLU A 481 -22.11 18.02 13.93
C GLU A 481 -22.07 17.87 12.39
N ILE A 482 -21.33 16.87 11.88
CA ILE A 482 -21.25 16.56 10.45
C ILE A 482 -22.63 16.18 9.90
N ALA A 483 -23.43 15.39 10.64
CA ALA A 483 -24.77 14.99 10.24
C ALA A 483 -25.72 16.20 10.15
N GLN A 484 -25.60 17.19 11.05
CA GLN A 484 -26.38 18.43 10.98
C GLN A 484 -26.03 19.22 9.73
N GLU A 485 -24.75 19.33 9.37
CA GLU A 485 -24.33 20.01 8.15
C GLU A 485 -24.80 19.30 6.88
N ILE A 486 -24.71 17.96 6.85
CA ILE A 486 -25.23 17.14 5.74
C ILE A 486 -26.76 17.32 5.60
N ARG A 487 -27.49 17.30 6.71
CA ARG A 487 -28.96 17.52 6.68
C ARG A 487 -29.30 18.92 6.16
N ALA A 488 -28.57 19.95 6.58
CA ALA A 488 -28.75 21.31 6.08
C ALA A 488 -28.53 21.41 4.57
N MET A 489 -27.51 20.74 4.04
CA MET A 489 -27.26 20.64 2.60
C MET A 489 -28.37 19.88 1.87
N ALA A 490 -28.81 18.74 2.39
CA ALA A 490 -29.89 17.94 1.82
C ALA A 490 -31.22 18.73 1.75
N HIS A 491 -31.55 19.49 2.81
CA HIS A 491 -32.73 20.38 2.81
C HIS A 491 -32.63 21.46 1.75
N LYS A 492 -31.45 22.06 1.53
CA LYS A 492 -31.23 23.09 0.51
C LYS A 492 -31.42 22.52 -0.91
N VAL A 493 -30.84 21.33 -1.18
CA VAL A 493 -31.00 20.62 -2.46
C VAL A 493 -32.46 20.25 -2.70
N TYR A 494 -33.16 19.74 -1.68
CA TYR A 494 -34.55 19.42 -1.77
C TYR A 494 -35.43 20.64 -2.08
N ALA A 495 -35.21 21.75 -1.35
CA ALA A 495 -35.94 23.01 -1.57
C ALA A 495 -35.67 23.59 -2.96
N LEU A 496 -34.43 23.49 -3.48
CA LEU A 496 -34.09 23.93 -4.82
C LEU A 496 -34.78 23.06 -5.89
N ASN A 497 -34.79 21.74 -5.69
CA ASN A 497 -35.46 20.82 -6.59
C ASN A 497 -37.00 21.05 -6.62
N GLU A 498 -37.60 21.31 -5.47
CA GLU A 498 -39.02 21.68 -5.37
C GLU A 498 -39.30 23.01 -6.08
N ALA A 499 -38.44 24.03 -5.91
CA ALA A 499 -38.52 25.29 -6.62
C ALA A 499 -38.45 25.11 -8.15
N ILE A 500 -37.54 24.24 -8.64
CA ILE A 500 -37.45 23.90 -10.07
C ILE A 500 -38.74 23.30 -10.61
N HIS A 501 -39.37 22.40 -9.84
CA HIS A 501 -40.63 21.80 -10.24
C HIS A 501 -41.81 22.77 -10.25
N LEU A 502 -41.79 23.78 -9.39
CA LEU A 502 -42.84 24.80 -9.29
C LEU A 502 -42.65 25.98 -10.26
N THR A 503 -41.46 26.13 -10.85
CA THR A 503 -41.11 27.23 -11.75
C THR A 503 -41.55 26.89 -13.19
N PRO A 504 -42.25 27.80 -13.90
CA PRO A 504 -42.59 27.64 -15.32
C PRO A 504 -41.35 27.39 -16.18
N GLU A 505 -41.53 26.79 -17.37
CA GLU A 505 -40.40 26.54 -18.31
C GLU A 505 -39.98 27.86 -18.97
N ASP A 506 -39.09 28.59 -18.30
CA ASP A 506 -38.46 29.82 -18.75
C ASP A 506 -36.96 29.86 -18.37
N GLU A 507 -36.29 30.98 -18.65
CA GLU A 507 -34.86 31.17 -18.30
C GLU A 507 -34.58 30.97 -16.81
N ASN A 508 -35.50 31.25 -15.92
CA ASN A 508 -35.32 31.10 -14.48
C ASN A 508 -35.26 29.63 -14.08
N LYS A 509 -36.01 28.74 -14.75
CA LYS A 509 -35.94 27.30 -14.51
C LYS A 509 -34.59 26.72 -14.95
N PHE A 510 -34.07 27.19 -16.08
CA PHE A 510 -32.75 26.80 -16.57
C PHE A 510 -31.63 27.22 -15.59
N PHE A 511 -31.68 28.44 -15.07
CA PHE A 511 -30.78 28.94 -14.05
C PHE A 511 -30.80 28.12 -12.75
N LEU A 512 -31.99 27.73 -12.28
CA LEU A 512 -32.18 26.88 -11.10
C LEU A 512 -31.66 25.46 -11.33
N GLN A 513 -31.82 24.89 -12.54
CA GLN A 513 -31.30 23.58 -12.90
C GLN A 513 -29.78 23.58 -12.97
N ASP A 514 -29.17 24.64 -13.48
CA ASP A 514 -27.71 24.78 -13.51
C ASP A 514 -27.13 24.87 -12.08
N HIS A 515 -27.85 25.54 -11.16
CA HIS A 515 -27.48 25.62 -9.75
C HIS A 515 -27.64 24.30 -8.98
N LEU A 516 -28.52 23.40 -9.42
CA LEU A 516 -28.66 22.07 -8.84
C LEU A 516 -27.56 21.11 -9.31
N ASN A 517 -27.07 21.30 -10.53
CA ASN A 517 -26.08 20.43 -11.16
C ASN A 517 -24.63 20.81 -10.78
N ASN A 518 -24.43 22.02 -10.30
CA ASN A 518 -23.15 22.54 -9.76
C ASN A 518 -23.11 22.46 -8.24
#